data_7831baac1567de18ad4bd929005b7935
#
_entry.id   7831baac1567de18ad4bd929005b7935
#
_cell.length_a   1.000
_cell.length_b   1.000
_cell.length_c   1.000
_cell.angle_alpha   90.00
_cell.angle_beta   90.00
_cell.angle_gamma   90.00
#
_symmetry.space_group_name_H-M   'P 1'
#
loop_
_entity.id
_entity.type
_entity.pdbx_description
1 polymer ?
#
loop_
_entity_poly.entity_id
_entity_poly.type
_entity_poly.pdbx_seq_one_letter_code
_entity_poly.pdbx_strand_id
1 'polypeptide(L)'
;MGAALFWGAVAGSSLVLGALIAMFTPVSLRLLGLVMAFGAGVLISAVAYELVSEASDTADGPGAVALGLFAGAATFFVGDTLIDRYGGDNRKRSSGEQASGSPLAILLGTVLDGIPESIVLGLTILQGGAVSAAMLAAVFLSNLPEAVAATSGLTRAGWSRMNTILLWLVVALVTALSSLAGYVFFDDASGWTIAFVLAFAAGAILTMLADTMMPEAFDHGGKLVGLATTFGFAVAFGISALE
;
A
#
# COMPACT_ATOMS: atom_id res chain seq x y z
N MET A 1 8.45 -10.43 -17.26
CA MET A 1 7.43 -11.26 -16.60
C MET A 1 7.92 -11.92 -15.31
N GLY A 2 8.92 -12.81 -15.33
CA GLY A 2 9.39 -13.47 -14.11
C GLY A 2 9.87 -12.53 -13.02
N ALA A 3 10.57 -11.44 -13.38
CA ALA A 3 11.00 -10.42 -12.44
C ALA A 3 9.82 -9.69 -11.76
N ALA A 4 8.80 -9.30 -12.53
CA ALA A 4 7.63 -8.62 -11.97
C ALA A 4 6.87 -9.51 -10.97
N LEU A 5 6.66 -10.78 -11.32
CA LEU A 5 6.04 -11.74 -10.40
C LEU A 5 6.90 -11.96 -9.15
N PHE A 6 8.21 -12.10 -9.31
CA PHE A 6 9.14 -12.31 -8.18
C PHE A 6 9.16 -11.11 -7.23
N TRP A 7 9.34 -9.89 -7.75
CA TRP A 7 9.40 -8.70 -6.92
C TRP A 7 8.04 -8.32 -6.31
N GLY A 8 6.94 -8.58 -7.03
CA GLY A 8 5.60 -8.49 -6.46
C GLY A 8 5.39 -9.49 -5.31
N ALA A 9 5.91 -10.72 -5.42
CA ALA A 9 5.87 -11.69 -4.33
C ALA A 9 6.77 -11.27 -3.16
N VAL A 10 7.93 -10.67 -3.41
CA VAL A 10 8.79 -10.09 -2.36
C VAL A 10 8.04 -8.97 -1.63
N ALA A 11 7.43 -8.04 -2.36
CA ALA A 11 6.61 -6.97 -1.75
C ALA A 11 5.46 -7.56 -0.92
N GLY A 12 4.68 -8.50 -1.47
CA GLY A 12 3.58 -9.18 -0.77
C GLY A 12 4.03 -10.01 0.43
N SER A 13 5.27 -10.49 0.46
CA SER A 13 5.82 -11.25 1.60
C SER A 13 5.87 -10.43 2.89
N SER A 14 5.96 -9.09 2.81
CA SER A 14 5.90 -8.18 3.95
C SER A 14 4.58 -8.30 4.73
N LEU A 15 3.47 -8.53 4.02
CA LEU A 15 2.15 -8.76 4.61
C LEU A 15 2.13 -10.04 5.45
N VAL A 16 2.69 -11.12 4.91
CA VAL A 16 2.79 -12.40 5.63
C VAL A 16 3.73 -12.28 6.83
N LEU A 17 4.87 -11.60 6.66
CA LEU A 17 5.82 -11.33 7.75
C LEU A 17 5.18 -10.48 8.85
N GLY A 18 4.45 -9.42 8.50
CA GLY A 18 3.71 -8.59 9.45
C GLY A 18 2.68 -9.40 10.24
N ALA A 19 1.94 -10.28 9.56
CA ALA A 19 1.00 -11.19 10.20
C ALA A 19 1.68 -12.13 11.20
N LEU A 20 2.79 -12.74 10.81
CA LEU A 20 3.56 -13.62 11.69
C LEU A 20 4.10 -12.86 12.91
N ILE A 21 4.64 -11.65 12.72
CA ILE A 21 5.08 -10.79 13.83
C ILE A 21 3.93 -10.57 14.82
N ALA A 22 2.76 -10.16 14.34
CA ALA A 22 1.60 -9.90 15.19
C ALA A 22 1.07 -11.14 15.92
N MET A 23 1.20 -12.34 15.32
CA MET A 23 0.75 -13.58 15.93
C MET A 23 1.67 -14.12 17.04
N PHE A 24 2.95 -13.82 16.93
CA PHE A 24 3.96 -14.39 17.84
C PHE A 24 4.61 -13.38 18.77
N THR A 25 4.39 -12.07 18.53
CA THR A 25 5.02 -11.01 19.32
C THR A 25 3.96 -10.02 19.81
N PRO A 26 3.89 -9.71 21.11
CA PRO A 26 3.00 -8.68 21.61
C PRO A 26 3.52 -7.30 21.17
N VAL A 27 2.90 -6.72 20.14
CA VAL A 27 3.23 -5.37 19.68
C VAL A 27 2.40 -4.36 20.44
N SER A 28 3.05 -3.36 21.06
CA SER A 28 2.32 -2.28 21.71
C SER A 28 1.63 -1.38 20.67
N LEU A 29 0.42 -0.93 20.96
CA LEU A 29 -0.34 -0.06 20.05
C LEU A 29 0.42 1.22 19.69
N ARG A 30 1.15 1.79 20.68
CA ARG A 30 1.97 2.98 20.44
C ARG A 30 3.11 2.73 19.44
N LEU A 31 3.83 1.61 19.57
CA LEU A 31 4.88 1.24 18.62
C LEU A 31 4.28 1.01 17.24
N LEU A 32 3.16 0.31 17.18
CA LEU A 32 2.43 0.08 15.93
C LEU A 32 2.06 1.38 15.24
N GLY A 33 1.45 2.35 15.96
CA GLY A 33 1.12 3.66 15.40
C GLY A 33 2.35 4.42 14.87
N LEU A 34 3.50 4.34 15.56
CA LEU A 34 4.73 4.99 15.10
C LEU A 34 5.32 4.31 13.87
N VAL A 35 5.24 2.98 13.77
CA VAL A 35 5.72 2.22 12.60
C VAL A 35 4.78 2.44 11.40
N MET A 36 3.47 2.54 11.62
CA MET A 36 2.52 2.94 10.58
C MET A 36 2.79 4.37 10.08
N ALA A 37 3.05 5.30 11.00
CA ALA A 37 3.43 6.68 10.64
C ALA A 37 4.71 6.74 9.80
N PHE A 38 5.71 5.94 10.16
CA PHE A 38 6.94 5.79 9.37
C PHE A 38 6.63 5.26 7.97
N GLY A 39 5.85 4.18 7.84
CA GLY A 39 5.41 3.62 6.56
C GLY A 39 4.63 4.64 5.72
N ALA A 40 3.72 5.40 6.33
CA ALA A 40 3.01 6.48 5.65
C ALA A 40 3.98 7.54 5.09
N GLY A 41 5.01 7.92 5.85
CA GLY A 41 6.05 8.85 5.37
C GLY A 41 6.82 8.30 4.19
N VAL A 42 7.18 7.01 4.23
CA VAL A 42 7.84 6.31 3.12
C VAL A 42 6.97 6.34 1.85
N LEU A 43 5.67 6.03 1.98
CA LEU A 43 4.73 6.08 0.85
C LEU A 43 4.51 7.50 0.31
N ILE A 44 4.45 8.52 1.17
CA ILE A 44 4.34 9.92 0.71
C ILE A 44 5.55 10.30 -0.14
N SER A 45 6.75 9.88 0.26
CA SER A 45 7.97 10.10 -0.53
C SER A 45 7.90 9.37 -1.89
N ALA A 46 7.52 8.09 -1.89
CA ALA A 46 7.38 7.31 -3.12
C ALA A 46 6.32 7.91 -4.06
N VAL A 47 5.18 8.34 -3.53
CA VAL A 47 4.15 9.03 -4.33
C VAL A 47 4.71 10.29 -4.98
N ALA A 48 5.47 11.09 -4.24
CA ALA A 48 6.01 12.35 -4.75
C ALA A 48 7.09 12.11 -5.83
N TYR A 49 8.04 11.25 -5.58
CA TYR A 49 9.26 11.11 -6.38
C TYR A 49 9.22 9.96 -7.38
N GLU A 50 8.60 8.83 -7.03
CA GLU A 50 8.53 7.66 -7.92
C GLU A 50 7.27 7.69 -8.82
N LEU A 51 6.16 8.30 -8.36
CA LEU A 51 4.91 8.26 -9.11
C LEU A 51 4.60 9.59 -9.80
N VAL A 52 4.49 10.68 -9.05
CA VAL A 52 4.07 11.97 -9.60
C VAL A 52 5.18 12.61 -10.43
N SER A 53 6.43 12.52 -9.98
CA SER A 53 7.57 13.02 -10.76
C SER A 53 7.70 12.27 -12.07
N GLU A 54 7.75 10.93 -12.03
CA GLU A 54 7.85 10.08 -13.22
C GLU A 54 6.66 10.27 -14.17
N ALA A 55 5.44 10.36 -13.61
CA ALA A 55 4.25 10.67 -14.42
C ALA A 55 4.37 12.02 -15.13
N SER A 56 4.94 13.03 -14.48
CA SER A 56 5.12 14.37 -15.04
C SER A 56 6.20 14.39 -16.12
N ASP A 57 7.26 13.61 -15.95
CA ASP A 57 8.36 13.50 -16.91
C ASP A 57 7.96 12.67 -18.15
N THR A 58 7.08 11.69 -17.97
CA THR A 58 6.57 10.83 -19.05
C THR A 58 5.43 11.47 -19.84
N ALA A 59 4.69 12.42 -19.26
CA ALA A 59 3.51 13.03 -19.88
C ALA A 59 3.85 14.16 -20.84
N ASP A 60 3.18 14.19 -22.00
CA ASP A 60 3.14 15.34 -22.90
C ASP A 60 2.15 16.40 -22.35
N GLY A 61 2.44 16.94 -21.15
CA GLY A 61 1.61 17.98 -20.51
C GLY A 61 0.83 17.51 -19.28
N PRO A 62 0.24 18.45 -18.51
CA PRO A 62 -0.29 18.16 -17.16
C PRO A 62 -1.62 17.38 -17.14
N GLY A 63 -2.27 17.18 -18.29
CA GLY A 63 -3.61 16.61 -18.35
C GLY A 63 -3.69 15.17 -17.84
N ALA A 64 -2.74 14.29 -18.26
CA ALA A 64 -2.71 12.90 -17.81
C ALA A 64 -2.51 12.79 -16.29
N VAL A 65 -1.59 13.60 -15.76
CA VAL A 65 -1.26 13.60 -14.32
C VAL A 65 -2.45 14.07 -13.48
N ALA A 66 -3.05 15.21 -13.86
CA ALA A 66 -4.19 15.75 -13.12
C ALA A 66 -5.40 14.81 -13.17
N LEU A 67 -5.74 14.30 -14.36
CA LEU A 67 -6.85 13.35 -14.52
C LEU A 67 -6.59 12.05 -13.77
N GLY A 68 -5.37 11.51 -13.85
CA GLY A 68 -4.97 10.30 -13.13
C GLY A 68 -5.12 10.46 -11.63
N LEU A 69 -4.55 11.51 -11.04
CA LEU A 69 -4.63 11.78 -9.60
C LEU A 69 -6.09 11.81 -9.10
N PHE A 70 -6.95 12.61 -9.76
CA PHE A 70 -8.33 12.71 -9.34
C PHE A 70 -9.14 11.44 -9.61
N ALA A 71 -8.89 10.75 -10.73
CA ALA A 71 -9.55 9.48 -11.04
C ALA A 71 -9.15 8.39 -10.04
N GLY A 72 -7.87 8.31 -9.68
CA GLY A 72 -7.38 7.36 -8.67
C GLY A 72 -7.97 7.63 -7.29
N ALA A 73 -7.94 8.89 -6.85
CA ALA A 73 -8.54 9.31 -5.59
C ALA A 73 -10.04 8.98 -5.54
N ALA A 74 -10.79 9.35 -6.59
CA ALA A 74 -12.23 9.09 -6.66
C ALA A 74 -12.54 7.58 -6.70
N THR A 75 -11.77 6.80 -7.46
CA THR A 75 -11.95 5.35 -7.55
C THR A 75 -11.70 4.68 -6.21
N PHE A 76 -10.60 5.06 -5.53
CA PHE A 76 -10.30 4.54 -4.19
C PHE A 76 -11.40 4.92 -3.20
N PHE A 77 -11.77 6.19 -3.13
CA PHE A 77 -12.82 6.69 -2.23
C PHE A 77 -14.16 5.96 -2.43
N VAL A 78 -14.59 5.78 -3.69
CA VAL A 78 -15.83 5.05 -3.99
C VAL A 78 -15.71 3.57 -3.62
N GLY A 79 -14.60 2.92 -3.98
CA GLY A 79 -14.34 1.52 -3.67
C GLY A 79 -14.32 1.28 -2.16
N ASP A 80 -13.58 2.11 -1.43
CA ASP A 80 -13.45 2.08 0.02
C ASP A 80 -14.82 2.29 0.71
N THR A 81 -15.55 3.35 0.31
CA THR A 81 -16.91 3.62 0.83
C THR A 81 -17.88 2.45 0.60
N LEU A 82 -17.78 1.78 -0.56
CA LEU A 82 -18.61 0.60 -0.85
C LEU A 82 -18.22 -0.58 0.06
N ILE A 83 -16.93 -0.84 0.21
CA ILE A 83 -16.42 -1.92 1.06
C ILE A 83 -16.80 -1.68 2.53
N ASP A 84 -16.71 -0.45 3.00
CA ASP A 84 -17.07 -0.05 4.35
C ASP A 84 -18.54 -0.32 4.67
N ARG A 85 -19.44 -0.06 3.71
CA ARG A 85 -20.88 -0.39 3.86
C ARG A 85 -21.14 -1.88 4.06
N TYR A 86 -20.22 -2.75 3.65
CA TYR A 86 -20.30 -4.19 3.83
C TYR A 86 -19.45 -4.71 5.00
N GLY A 87 -18.97 -3.81 5.88
CA GLY A 87 -18.24 -4.14 7.09
C GLY A 87 -16.73 -4.22 6.93
N GLY A 88 -16.15 -3.45 6.01
CA GLY A 88 -14.72 -3.27 5.83
C GLY A 88 -14.11 -2.06 6.53
N ASP A 89 -14.93 -1.21 7.15
CA ASP A 89 -14.58 0.07 7.74
C ASP A 89 -13.48 -0.01 8.81
N ASN A 90 -13.37 -1.13 9.50
CA ASN A 90 -12.37 -1.34 10.55
C ASN A 90 -11.22 -2.27 10.15
N ARG A 91 -11.00 -2.52 8.83
CA ARG A 91 -10.02 -3.52 8.35
C ARG A 91 -8.59 -3.28 8.82
N LYS A 92 -8.19 -2.02 9.00
CA LYS A 92 -6.85 -1.61 9.45
C LYS A 92 -6.78 -1.30 10.95
N ARG A 93 -7.91 -1.40 11.69
CA ARG A 93 -7.93 -1.13 13.13
C ARG A 93 -7.24 -2.25 13.90
N SER A 94 -6.38 -1.86 14.82
CA SER A 94 -5.63 -2.80 15.68
C SER A 94 -6.36 -3.16 16.98
N SER A 95 -7.47 -2.50 17.27
CA SER A 95 -8.25 -2.62 18.52
C SER A 95 -9.19 -3.83 18.58
N GLY A 96 -9.45 -4.52 17.43
CA GLY A 96 -10.34 -5.69 17.35
C GLY A 96 -11.76 -5.36 16.91
N GLU A 97 -11.99 -4.18 16.38
CA GLU A 97 -13.28 -3.72 15.86
C GLU A 97 -13.73 -4.53 14.62
N GLN A 98 -12.81 -5.26 13.99
CA GLN A 98 -13.09 -6.20 12.89
C GLN A 98 -14.06 -7.33 13.28
N ALA A 99 -14.33 -7.56 14.56
CA ALA A 99 -15.28 -8.58 15.04
C ALA A 99 -16.70 -8.42 14.45
N SER A 100 -17.09 -7.18 14.14
CA SER A 100 -18.38 -6.86 13.52
C SER A 100 -18.32 -6.85 11.98
N GLY A 101 -17.13 -6.96 11.39
CA GLY A 101 -16.90 -6.86 9.96
C GLY A 101 -17.14 -8.17 9.19
N SER A 102 -17.40 -8.03 7.89
CA SER A 102 -17.45 -9.15 6.97
C SER A 102 -16.04 -9.60 6.57
N PRO A 103 -15.69 -10.90 6.70
CA PRO A 103 -14.39 -11.41 6.26
C PRO A 103 -14.07 -11.10 4.79
N LEU A 104 -15.07 -11.13 3.95
CA LEU A 104 -14.93 -10.81 2.53
C LEU A 104 -14.67 -9.31 2.32
N ALA A 105 -15.36 -8.44 3.06
CA ALA A 105 -15.14 -7.00 2.95
C ALA A 105 -13.75 -6.61 3.45
N ILE A 106 -13.27 -7.23 4.52
CA ILE A 106 -11.88 -7.05 5.03
C ILE A 106 -10.87 -7.47 3.96
N LEU A 107 -11.05 -8.65 3.35
CA LEU A 107 -10.18 -9.13 2.27
C LEU A 107 -10.19 -8.16 1.07
N LEU A 108 -11.38 -7.78 0.59
CA LEU A 108 -11.52 -6.90 -0.57
C LEU A 108 -10.92 -5.51 -0.30
N GLY A 109 -11.09 -4.97 0.91
CA GLY A 109 -10.48 -3.71 1.29
C GLY A 109 -8.95 -3.77 1.30
N THR A 110 -8.39 -4.82 1.89
CA THR A 110 -6.92 -5.01 1.90
C THR A 110 -6.37 -5.21 0.48
N VAL A 111 -7.11 -5.90 -0.39
CA VAL A 111 -6.75 -6.04 -1.81
C VAL A 111 -6.83 -4.69 -2.53
N LEU A 112 -7.85 -3.88 -2.27
CA LEU A 112 -8.00 -2.54 -2.84
C LEU A 112 -6.81 -1.64 -2.49
N ASP A 113 -6.31 -1.73 -1.26
CA ASP A 113 -5.15 -0.99 -0.80
C ASP A 113 -3.86 -1.40 -1.53
N GLY A 114 -3.63 -2.69 -1.75
CA GLY A 114 -2.40 -3.22 -2.32
C GLY A 114 -2.29 -3.21 -3.86
N ILE A 115 -3.43 -3.12 -4.59
CA ILE A 115 -3.42 -3.16 -6.06
C ILE A 115 -2.66 -1.99 -6.68
N PRO A 116 -2.92 -0.71 -6.33
CA PRO A 116 -2.24 0.42 -6.95
C PRO A 116 -0.72 0.36 -6.80
N GLU A 117 -0.23 0.08 -5.59
CA GLU A 117 1.20 -0.04 -5.29
C GLU A 117 1.87 -1.16 -6.09
N SER A 118 1.18 -2.29 -6.22
CA SER A 118 1.71 -3.46 -6.91
C SER A 118 1.76 -3.29 -8.42
N ILE A 119 0.76 -2.66 -9.03
CA ILE A 119 0.75 -2.34 -10.47
C ILE A 119 1.93 -1.43 -10.81
N VAL A 120 2.18 -0.41 -9.98
CA VAL A 120 3.32 0.49 -10.17
C VAL A 120 4.64 -0.26 -10.09
N LEU A 121 4.80 -1.15 -9.12
CA LEU A 121 6.02 -1.95 -9.01
C LEU A 121 6.30 -2.75 -10.29
N GLY A 122 5.28 -3.31 -10.92
CA GLY A 122 5.39 -3.96 -12.22
C GLY A 122 5.76 -3.00 -13.35
N LEU A 123 5.20 -1.80 -13.30
CA LEU A 123 5.44 -0.76 -14.30
C LEU A 123 6.87 -0.21 -14.22
N THR A 124 7.44 -0.03 -13.02
CA THR A 124 8.85 0.39 -12.87
C THR A 124 9.83 -0.62 -13.49
N ILE A 125 9.53 -1.92 -13.37
CA ILE A 125 10.34 -2.98 -14.01
C ILE A 125 10.23 -2.90 -15.52
N LEU A 126 9.06 -2.58 -16.05
CA LEU A 126 8.84 -2.43 -17.49
C LEU A 126 9.65 -1.26 -18.07
N GLN A 127 9.61 -0.12 -17.40
CA GLN A 127 10.26 1.12 -17.85
C GLN A 127 11.78 1.10 -17.66
N GLY A 128 12.25 0.67 -16.49
CA GLY A 128 13.67 0.69 -16.12
C GLY A 128 14.45 -0.61 -16.37
N GLY A 129 13.76 -1.70 -16.75
CA GLY A 129 14.39 -3.03 -16.89
C GLY A 129 14.77 -3.68 -15.56
N ALA A 130 14.71 -2.95 -14.44
CA ALA A 130 14.94 -3.40 -13.08
C ALA A 130 13.84 -2.84 -12.15
N VAL A 131 13.67 -3.45 -10.99
CA VAL A 131 12.74 -2.90 -9.98
C VAL A 131 13.34 -1.62 -9.38
N SER A 132 12.54 -0.57 -9.18
CA SER A 132 12.94 0.55 -8.34
C SER A 132 13.09 0.06 -6.89
N ALA A 133 14.28 0.22 -6.32
CA ALA A 133 14.55 -0.16 -4.94
C ALA A 133 13.77 0.75 -3.97
N ALA A 134 13.62 2.03 -4.32
CA ALA A 134 12.84 2.99 -3.56
C ALA A 134 11.36 2.58 -3.51
N MET A 135 10.76 2.23 -4.65
CA MET A 135 9.35 1.79 -4.71
C MET A 135 9.16 0.45 -4.00
N LEU A 136 10.05 -0.53 -4.21
CA LEU A 136 9.99 -1.81 -3.51
C LEU A 136 10.10 -1.64 -1.99
N ALA A 137 11.05 -0.82 -1.53
CA ALA A 137 11.21 -0.51 -0.11
C ALA A 137 9.97 0.20 0.45
N ALA A 138 9.39 1.14 -0.31
CA ALA A 138 8.18 1.84 0.08
C ALA A 138 7.02 0.87 0.32
N VAL A 139 6.72 0.02 -0.65
CA VAL A 139 5.64 -0.98 -0.55
C VAL A 139 5.92 -2.00 0.57
N PHE A 140 7.15 -2.48 0.68
CA PHE A 140 7.51 -3.44 1.73
C PHE A 140 7.37 -2.85 3.14
N LEU A 141 7.89 -1.63 3.34
CA LEU A 141 7.90 -0.95 4.64
C LEU A 141 6.53 -0.42 5.06
N SER A 142 5.63 -0.11 4.12
CA SER A 142 4.25 0.29 4.41
C SER A 142 3.35 -0.91 4.71
N ASN A 143 3.46 -1.97 3.94
CA ASN A 143 2.64 -3.17 4.08
C ASN A 143 2.91 -3.93 5.40
N LEU A 144 4.15 -3.92 5.87
CA LEU A 144 4.51 -4.67 7.07
C LEU A 144 3.75 -4.17 8.34
N PRO A 145 3.75 -2.88 8.71
CA PRO A 145 2.98 -2.40 9.85
C PRO A 145 1.47 -2.50 9.63
N GLU A 146 1.01 -2.34 8.40
CA GLU A 146 -0.40 -2.50 8.06
C GLU A 146 -0.88 -3.93 8.35
N ALA A 147 -0.14 -4.94 7.93
CA ALA A 147 -0.45 -6.33 8.23
C ALA A 147 -0.35 -6.64 9.73
N VAL A 148 0.59 -6.00 10.46
CA VAL A 148 0.68 -6.12 11.92
C VAL A 148 -0.58 -5.55 12.58
N ALA A 149 -1.04 -4.36 12.16
CA ALA A 149 -2.24 -3.73 12.69
C ALA A 149 -3.49 -4.57 12.45
N ALA A 150 -3.75 -4.90 11.19
CA ALA A 150 -4.92 -5.69 10.81
C ALA A 150 -4.92 -7.08 11.45
N THR A 151 -3.77 -7.77 11.51
CA THR A 151 -3.66 -9.08 12.17
C THR A 151 -3.89 -8.98 13.68
N SER A 152 -3.38 -7.93 14.32
CA SER A 152 -3.63 -7.69 15.75
C SER A 152 -5.13 -7.53 16.02
N GLY A 153 -5.82 -6.78 15.18
CA GLY A 153 -7.25 -6.61 15.24
C GLY A 153 -8.03 -7.90 14.98
N LEU A 154 -7.69 -8.64 13.91
CA LEU A 154 -8.32 -9.92 13.56
C LEU A 154 -8.16 -10.96 14.70
N THR A 155 -6.98 -11.01 15.30
CA THR A 155 -6.72 -11.91 16.45
C THR A 155 -7.61 -11.54 17.64
N ARG A 156 -7.76 -10.26 17.96
CA ARG A 156 -8.66 -9.77 19.02
C ARG A 156 -10.12 -10.01 18.68
N ALA A 157 -10.49 -9.96 17.40
CA ALA A 157 -11.80 -10.30 16.89
C ALA A 157 -12.10 -11.81 16.91
N GLY A 158 -11.17 -12.66 17.34
CA GLY A 158 -11.35 -14.10 17.49
C GLY A 158 -11.09 -14.92 16.22
N TRP A 159 -10.44 -14.35 15.21
CA TRP A 159 -10.08 -15.08 14.01
C TRP A 159 -9.05 -16.17 14.32
N SER A 160 -9.20 -17.33 13.65
CA SER A 160 -8.21 -18.38 13.75
C SER A 160 -6.90 -17.99 13.06
N ARG A 161 -5.78 -18.45 13.59
CA ARG A 161 -4.47 -18.22 12.97
C ARG A 161 -4.42 -18.69 11.51
N MET A 162 -5.05 -19.82 11.21
CA MET A 162 -5.10 -20.38 9.86
C MET A 162 -5.84 -19.44 8.90
N ASN A 163 -7.03 -18.95 9.28
CA ASN A 163 -7.81 -18.04 8.43
C ASN A 163 -7.06 -16.72 8.18
N THR A 164 -6.37 -16.20 9.21
CA THR A 164 -5.57 -14.99 9.08
C THR A 164 -4.36 -15.20 8.16
N ILE A 165 -3.65 -16.34 8.27
CA ILE A 165 -2.55 -16.66 7.36
C ILE A 165 -3.07 -16.83 5.92
N LEU A 166 -4.18 -17.53 5.73
CA LEU A 166 -4.78 -17.72 4.40
C LEU A 166 -5.19 -16.39 3.77
N LEU A 167 -5.76 -15.46 4.56
CA LEU A 167 -6.08 -14.10 4.09
C LEU A 167 -4.81 -13.44 3.53
N TRP A 168 -3.73 -13.40 4.31
CA TRP A 168 -2.51 -12.72 3.90
C TRP A 168 -1.79 -13.42 2.73
N LEU A 169 -1.87 -14.75 2.62
CA LEU A 169 -1.35 -15.47 1.45
C LEU A 169 -2.15 -15.13 0.19
N VAL A 170 -3.48 -14.99 0.28
CA VAL A 170 -4.31 -14.55 -0.85
C VAL A 170 -3.96 -13.13 -1.25
N VAL A 171 -3.82 -12.21 -0.29
CA VAL A 171 -3.44 -10.82 -0.60
C VAL A 171 -2.05 -10.76 -1.21
N ALA A 172 -1.07 -11.48 -0.67
CA ALA A 172 0.29 -11.55 -1.23
C ALA A 172 0.30 -12.12 -2.67
N LEU A 173 -0.55 -13.11 -2.95
CA LEU A 173 -0.71 -13.64 -4.31
C LEU A 173 -1.31 -12.57 -5.24
N VAL A 174 -2.35 -11.86 -4.80
CA VAL A 174 -2.94 -10.74 -5.57
C VAL A 174 -1.90 -9.65 -5.82
N THR A 175 -1.10 -9.28 -4.83
CA THR A 175 0.03 -8.33 -4.96
C THR A 175 0.99 -8.78 -6.07
N ALA A 176 1.42 -10.04 -6.06
CA ALA A 176 2.32 -10.59 -7.08
C ALA A 176 1.68 -10.58 -8.49
N LEU A 177 0.40 -10.95 -8.59
CA LEU A 177 -0.33 -10.94 -9.87
C LEU A 177 -0.59 -9.51 -10.36
N SER A 178 -0.84 -8.55 -9.48
CA SER A 178 -1.01 -7.14 -9.84
C SER A 178 0.30 -6.54 -10.36
N SER A 179 1.44 -6.89 -9.77
CA SER A 179 2.75 -6.50 -10.29
C SER A 179 3.01 -7.10 -11.69
N LEU A 180 2.68 -8.37 -11.89
CA LEU A 180 2.74 -8.99 -13.22
C LEU A 180 1.82 -8.28 -14.22
N ALA A 181 0.60 -7.92 -13.80
CA ALA A 181 -0.36 -7.20 -14.62
C ALA A 181 0.18 -5.82 -15.04
N GLY A 182 0.78 -5.07 -14.09
CA GLY A 182 1.44 -3.80 -14.38
C GLY A 182 2.57 -3.92 -15.42
N TYR A 183 3.30 -5.02 -15.38
CA TYR A 183 4.34 -5.29 -16.39
C TYR A 183 3.77 -5.68 -17.77
N VAL A 184 2.70 -6.50 -17.81
CA VAL A 184 2.22 -7.10 -19.08
C VAL A 184 1.28 -6.18 -19.83
N PHE A 185 0.37 -5.50 -19.12
CA PHE A 185 -0.68 -4.72 -19.79
C PHE A 185 -0.21 -3.37 -20.33
N PHE A 186 0.95 -2.89 -19.91
CA PHE A 186 1.46 -1.57 -20.30
C PHE A 186 2.70 -1.63 -21.21
N ASP A 187 3.08 -2.80 -21.73
CA ASP A 187 4.28 -2.99 -22.56
C ASP A 187 4.28 -2.10 -23.82
N ASP A 188 3.10 -1.96 -24.47
CA ASP A 188 2.91 -1.11 -25.66
C ASP A 188 2.14 0.19 -25.33
N ALA A 189 2.07 0.59 -24.05
CA ALA A 189 1.29 1.76 -23.65
C ALA A 189 1.98 3.07 -24.05
N SER A 190 1.16 4.06 -24.45
CA SER A 190 1.66 5.41 -24.73
C SER A 190 2.17 6.09 -23.45
N GLY A 191 3.07 7.08 -23.59
CA GLY A 191 3.53 7.88 -22.46
C GLY A 191 2.38 8.53 -21.69
N TRP A 192 1.33 8.98 -22.39
CA TRP A 192 0.12 9.50 -21.76
C TRP A 192 -0.57 8.46 -20.87
N THR A 193 -0.69 7.22 -21.35
CA THR A 193 -1.31 6.11 -20.58
C THR A 193 -0.49 5.76 -19.35
N ILE A 194 0.83 5.68 -19.50
CA ILE A 194 1.75 5.40 -18.39
C ILE A 194 1.66 6.50 -17.33
N ALA A 195 1.75 7.76 -17.74
CA ALA A 195 1.61 8.91 -16.85
C ALA A 195 0.26 8.94 -16.12
N PHE A 196 -0.82 8.61 -16.83
CA PHE A 196 -2.15 8.50 -16.22
C PHE A 196 -2.19 7.39 -15.16
N VAL A 197 -1.63 6.22 -15.42
CA VAL A 197 -1.66 5.07 -14.49
C VAL A 197 -0.79 5.33 -13.27
N LEU A 198 0.41 5.92 -13.43
CA LEU A 198 1.26 6.33 -12.31
C LEU A 198 0.55 7.35 -11.42
N ALA A 199 -0.04 8.37 -12.03
CA ALA A 199 -0.79 9.40 -11.30
C ALA A 199 -2.08 8.83 -10.66
N PHE A 200 -2.76 7.89 -11.32
CA PHE A 200 -3.91 7.18 -10.77
C PHE A 200 -3.53 6.43 -9.49
N ALA A 201 -2.44 5.67 -9.53
CA ALA A 201 -1.93 4.98 -8.35
C ALA A 201 -1.55 5.97 -7.24
N ALA A 202 -0.88 7.08 -7.58
CA ALA A 202 -0.56 8.14 -6.64
C ALA A 202 -1.80 8.72 -5.95
N GLY A 203 -2.85 9.02 -6.69
CA GLY A 203 -4.11 9.52 -6.16
C GLY A 203 -4.81 8.52 -5.24
N ALA A 204 -4.84 7.24 -5.62
CA ALA A 204 -5.39 6.16 -4.80
C ALA A 204 -4.62 6.01 -3.48
N ILE A 205 -3.27 5.97 -3.53
CA ILE A 205 -2.41 5.83 -2.36
C ILE A 205 -2.56 7.04 -1.42
N LEU A 206 -2.60 8.26 -1.93
CA LEU A 206 -2.81 9.46 -1.11
C LEU A 206 -4.15 9.43 -0.38
N THR A 207 -5.21 8.98 -1.05
CA THR A 207 -6.54 8.84 -0.42
C THR A 207 -6.51 7.76 0.66
N MET A 208 -5.92 6.59 0.37
CA MET A 208 -5.71 5.51 1.33
C MET A 208 -4.96 5.98 2.59
N LEU A 209 -3.88 6.73 2.40
CA LEU A 209 -3.08 7.26 3.51
C LEU A 209 -3.90 8.19 4.40
N ALA A 210 -4.68 9.08 3.79
CA ALA A 210 -5.49 10.06 4.52
C ALA A 210 -6.67 9.42 5.26
N ASP A 211 -7.35 8.45 4.62
CA ASP A 211 -8.60 7.89 5.13
C ASP A 211 -8.37 6.74 6.12
N THR A 212 -7.26 6.00 5.99
CA THR A 212 -7.05 4.78 6.78
C THR A 212 -5.76 4.77 7.58
N MET A 213 -4.60 4.93 6.95
CA MET A 213 -3.31 4.67 7.59
C MET A 213 -2.89 5.76 8.59
N MET A 214 -3.03 7.04 8.20
CA MET A 214 -2.67 8.17 9.06
C MET A 214 -3.58 8.32 10.29
N PRO A 215 -4.92 8.17 10.20
CA PRO A 215 -5.79 8.16 11.37
C PRO A 215 -5.42 7.08 12.38
N GLU A 216 -5.23 5.82 11.95
CA GLU A 216 -4.84 4.72 12.85
C GLU A 216 -3.46 5.00 13.49
N ALA A 217 -2.51 5.52 12.72
CA ALA A 217 -1.20 5.89 13.22
C ALA A 217 -1.31 6.96 14.33
N PHE A 218 -2.15 7.99 14.12
CA PHE A 218 -2.31 9.10 15.06
C PHE A 218 -3.05 8.68 16.33
N ASP A 219 -4.07 7.85 16.22
CA ASP A 219 -4.85 7.35 17.37
C ASP A 219 -3.95 6.63 18.39
N HIS A 220 -2.92 5.94 17.95
CA HIS A 220 -2.01 5.17 18.80
C HIS A 220 -0.65 5.83 19.05
N GLY A 221 -0.08 6.52 18.07
CA GLY A 221 1.25 7.14 18.15
C GLY A 221 1.25 8.56 18.74
N GLY A 222 0.11 9.24 18.68
CA GLY A 222 -0.07 10.61 19.17
C GLY A 222 0.84 11.61 18.46
N LYS A 223 1.33 12.61 19.17
CA LYS A 223 2.12 13.73 18.61
C LYS A 223 3.44 13.30 17.93
N LEU A 224 3.98 12.12 18.27
CA LEU A 224 5.22 11.62 17.67
C LEU A 224 5.03 11.12 16.23
N VAL A 225 3.80 10.92 15.79
CA VAL A 225 3.45 10.50 14.44
C VAL A 225 4.07 11.42 13.39
N GLY A 226 3.98 12.75 13.57
CA GLY A 226 4.59 13.69 12.63
C GLY A 226 6.09 13.51 12.45
N LEU A 227 6.83 13.26 13.55
CA LEU A 227 8.27 12.99 13.48
C LEU A 227 8.58 11.65 12.81
N ALA A 228 7.81 10.61 13.14
CA ALA A 228 7.97 9.29 12.52
C ALA A 228 7.67 9.34 11.01
N THR A 229 6.61 10.06 10.60
CA THR A 229 6.28 10.29 9.19
C THR A 229 7.40 11.03 8.47
N THR A 230 7.90 12.12 9.06
CA THR A 230 9.02 12.88 8.47
C THR A 230 10.28 12.03 8.34
N PHE A 231 10.56 11.18 9.33
CA PHE A 231 11.70 10.27 9.27
C PHE A 231 11.54 9.22 8.18
N GLY A 232 10.35 8.61 8.06
CA GLY A 232 10.04 7.68 6.98
C GLY A 232 10.19 8.30 5.59
N PHE A 233 9.66 9.52 5.42
CA PHE A 233 9.82 10.30 4.20
C PHE A 233 11.30 10.52 3.86
N ALA A 234 12.10 10.97 4.83
CA ALA A 234 13.52 11.25 4.62
C ALA A 234 14.32 10.00 4.25
N VAL A 235 14.00 8.84 4.85
CA VAL A 235 14.64 7.56 4.52
C VAL A 235 14.34 7.15 3.08
N ALA A 236 13.06 7.19 2.67
CA ALA A 236 12.66 6.83 1.31
C ALA A 236 13.23 7.80 0.27
N PHE A 237 13.18 9.11 0.55
CA PHE A 237 13.81 10.12 -0.29
C PHE A 237 15.32 9.87 -0.45
N GLY A 238 16.00 9.49 0.64
CA GLY A 238 17.42 9.16 0.59
C GLY A 238 17.72 7.95 -0.28
N ILE A 239 16.85 6.93 -0.30
CA ILE A 239 16.97 5.76 -1.18
C ILE A 239 16.75 6.19 -2.64
N SER A 240 15.68 6.92 -2.92
CA SER A 240 15.36 7.42 -4.27
C SER A 240 16.48 8.32 -4.85
N ALA A 241 17.12 9.14 -4.01
CA ALA A 241 18.23 10.01 -4.44
C ALA A 241 19.54 9.26 -4.76
N LEU A 242 19.62 7.96 -4.44
CA LEU A 242 20.77 7.10 -4.73
C LEU A 242 20.57 6.23 -5.98
N GLU A 243 19.37 6.18 -6.55
CA GLU A 243 19.03 5.52 -7.83
C GLU A 243 19.31 6.45 -9.01
#